data_117175f54a204dcaa31f0c52e12757b1
#
_entry.id   117175f54a204dcaa31f0c52e12757b1
#
_cell.length_a   1.000
_cell.length_b   1.000
_cell.length_c   1.000
_cell.angle_alpha   90.00
_cell.angle_beta   90.00
_cell.angle_gamma   90.00
#
_symmetry.space_group_name_H-M   'P 1'
#
loop_
_entity.id
_entity.type
_entity.pdbx_description
1 polymer ?
#
loop_
_entity_poly.entity_id
_entity_poly.type
_entity_poly.pdbx_seq_one_letter_code
_entity_poly.pdbx_strand_id
1 'polypeptide(L)'
;MRIDIITLFPEMFAPVMEESIIGRAQKSGAVEIVCHQLRDYAFDKHRRVDDTPYGGGMGMLMKAEPIALCFEDICEKLGKRPHFVYMSPQGKTLNQGRLRELAELESICILCGHYEGVDQRLLDTFIDEEISIGDYVLTGGEIPAMVFADALCRMVPGVLTNNECFTEESHFNGLLEYPQYTKPSVWRGLEVPEVLLSGHHANIDKWRREKAYEITLLKRPDLIGRSS
;
A
#
# COMPACT_ATOMS: atom_id res chain seq x y z
N MET A 1 -6.56 5.65 12.05
CA MET A 1 -5.21 5.80 11.44
C MET A 1 -5.17 7.06 10.58
N ARG A 2 -4.08 7.82 10.61
CA ARG A 2 -3.85 8.99 9.74
C ARG A 2 -2.79 8.66 8.68
N ILE A 3 -3.05 9.00 7.41
CA ILE A 3 -2.11 8.86 6.28
C ILE A 3 -1.98 10.21 5.59
N ASP A 4 -0.79 10.79 5.64
CA ASP A 4 -0.44 12.02 4.92
C ASP A 4 0.38 11.66 3.68
N ILE A 5 0.06 12.24 2.52
CA ILE A 5 0.71 11.92 1.25
C ILE A 5 1.29 13.19 0.65
N ILE A 6 2.62 13.26 0.54
CA ILE A 6 3.34 14.34 -0.11
C ILE A 6 3.49 14.01 -1.60
N THR A 7 2.90 14.81 -2.46
CA THR A 7 2.83 14.54 -3.91
C THR A 7 2.84 15.83 -4.74
N LEU A 8 3.19 15.71 -6.02
CA LEU A 8 3.04 16.76 -7.02
C LEU A 8 1.63 16.81 -7.64
N PHE A 9 0.83 15.74 -7.45
CA PHE A 9 -0.45 15.53 -8.13
C PHE A 9 -1.53 15.03 -7.16
N PRO A 10 -1.92 15.83 -6.15
CA PRO A 10 -2.93 15.42 -5.16
C PRO A 10 -4.28 15.04 -5.79
N GLU A 11 -4.62 15.63 -6.95
CA GLU A 11 -5.84 15.33 -7.69
C GLU A 11 -5.94 13.90 -8.24
N MET A 12 -4.81 13.18 -8.33
CA MET A 12 -4.81 11.78 -8.74
C MET A 12 -5.42 10.85 -7.68
N PHE A 13 -5.45 11.25 -6.42
CA PHE A 13 -5.83 10.38 -5.30
C PHE A 13 -7.32 10.31 -5.06
N ALA A 14 -8.06 11.40 -5.19
CA ALA A 14 -9.48 11.47 -4.89
C ALA A 14 -10.31 10.35 -5.58
N PRO A 15 -10.16 10.08 -6.91
CA PRO A 15 -10.93 9.05 -7.60
C PRO A 15 -10.73 7.63 -7.03
N VAL A 16 -9.61 7.37 -6.36
CA VAL A 16 -9.29 6.06 -5.78
C VAL A 16 -9.58 6.03 -4.28
N MET A 17 -9.21 7.08 -3.55
CA MET A 17 -9.25 7.09 -2.09
C MET A 17 -10.61 7.51 -1.52
N GLU A 18 -11.46 8.18 -2.28
CA GLU A 18 -12.78 8.62 -1.81
C GLU A 18 -13.92 7.64 -2.14
N GLU A 19 -13.62 6.58 -2.87
CA GLU A 19 -14.61 5.61 -3.32
C GLU A 19 -14.51 4.26 -2.58
N SER A 20 -15.56 3.44 -2.74
CA SER A 20 -15.64 2.05 -2.29
C SER A 20 -15.35 1.87 -0.79
N ILE A 21 -14.47 0.94 -0.43
CA ILE A 21 -14.13 0.56 0.96
C ILE A 21 -13.36 1.70 1.64
N ILE A 22 -12.34 2.27 0.98
CA ILE A 22 -11.51 3.33 1.56
C ILE A 22 -12.34 4.60 1.79
N GLY A 23 -13.18 4.98 0.83
CA GLY A 23 -14.09 6.13 0.99
C GLY A 23 -15.06 5.95 2.15
N ARG A 24 -15.57 4.74 2.38
CA ARG A 24 -16.41 4.44 3.56
C ARG A 24 -15.59 4.50 4.86
N ALA A 25 -14.37 3.99 4.86
CA ALA A 25 -13.48 4.03 6.02
C ALA A 25 -13.14 5.46 6.44
N GLN A 26 -12.93 6.36 5.49
CA GLN A 26 -12.75 7.78 5.77
C GLN A 26 -14.04 8.42 6.33
N LYS A 27 -15.19 8.15 5.73
CA LYS A 27 -16.49 8.65 6.21
C LYS A 27 -16.85 8.17 7.62
N SER A 28 -16.40 6.98 7.99
CA SER A 28 -16.59 6.44 9.36
C SER A 28 -15.52 6.93 10.36
N GLY A 29 -14.49 7.62 9.90
CA GLY A 29 -13.37 8.07 10.75
C GLY A 29 -12.35 6.97 11.12
N ALA A 30 -12.45 5.78 10.55
CA ALA A 30 -11.47 4.71 10.79
C ALA A 30 -10.09 5.06 10.22
N VAL A 31 -10.09 5.75 9.07
CA VAL A 31 -8.88 6.25 8.40
C VAL A 31 -9.11 7.70 7.99
N GLU A 32 -8.06 8.50 8.03
CA GLU A 32 -8.02 9.84 7.46
C GLU A 32 -6.85 9.93 6.49
N ILE A 33 -7.12 10.28 5.22
CA ILE A 33 -6.09 10.42 4.18
C ILE A 33 -6.06 11.86 3.72
N VAL A 34 -4.87 12.49 3.80
CA VAL A 34 -4.66 13.88 3.38
C VAL A 34 -3.50 13.97 2.40
N CYS A 35 -3.77 14.55 1.24
CA CYS A 35 -2.76 14.82 0.23
C CYS A 35 -2.25 16.25 0.36
N HIS A 36 -0.93 16.40 0.32
CA HIS A 36 -0.22 17.69 0.40
C HIS A 36 0.42 18.01 -0.95
N GLN A 37 0.08 19.17 -1.49
CA GLN A 37 0.70 19.67 -2.71
C GLN A 37 2.12 20.16 -2.42
N LEU A 38 3.13 19.41 -2.87
CA LEU A 38 4.53 19.74 -2.59
C LEU A 38 4.95 21.13 -3.09
N ARG A 39 4.35 21.61 -4.20
CA ARG A 39 4.66 22.93 -4.76
C ARG A 39 4.30 24.10 -3.83
N ASP A 40 3.43 23.89 -2.86
CA ASP A 40 3.05 24.93 -1.89
C ASP A 40 4.17 25.21 -0.89
N TYR A 41 5.16 24.32 -0.80
CA TYR A 41 6.37 24.46 0.03
C TYR A 41 7.61 24.93 -0.76
N ALA A 42 7.43 25.29 -2.03
CA ALA A 42 8.48 25.88 -2.87
C ALA A 42 8.25 27.40 -2.99
N PHE A 43 9.09 28.20 -2.34
CA PHE A 43 8.91 29.66 -2.19
C PHE A 43 9.60 30.48 -3.29
N ASP A 44 10.20 29.84 -4.30
CA ASP A 44 10.72 30.57 -5.45
C ASP A 44 9.58 31.06 -6.37
N LYS A 45 9.86 32.06 -7.21
CA LYS A 45 8.88 32.67 -8.15
C LYS A 45 8.15 31.64 -9.02
N HIS A 46 8.77 30.49 -9.28
CA HIS A 46 8.27 29.46 -10.18
C HIS A 46 7.79 28.22 -9.45
N ARG A 47 7.81 28.20 -8.11
CA ARG A 47 7.45 27.05 -7.26
C ARG A 47 8.14 25.76 -7.70
N ARG A 48 9.45 25.82 -7.99
CA ARG A 48 10.24 24.70 -8.47
C ARG A 48 10.63 23.79 -7.31
N VAL A 49 10.26 22.52 -7.46
CA VAL A 49 10.54 21.44 -6.49
C VAL A 49 11.67 20.53 -6.97
N ASP A 50 12.26 20.81 -8.12
CA ASP A 50 13.30 20.02 -8.77
C ASP A 50 14.47 20.88 -9.21
N ASP A 51 15.64 20.26 -9.42
CA ASP A 51 16.85 20.89 -9.94
C ASP A 51 17.74 19.87 -10.64
N THR A 52 18.75 20.33 -11.37
CA THR A 52 19.73 19.48 -12.05
C THR A 52 20.62 18.73 -11.04
N PRO A 53 20.93 17.44 -11.27
CA PRO A 53 21.80 16.69 -10.37
C PRO A 53 23.25 17.18 -10.41
N TYR A 54 23.93 17.17 -9.27
CA TYR A 54 25.38 17.32 -9.21
C TYR A 54 26.07 16.18 -9.97
N GLY A 55 27.17 16.46 -10.61
CA GLY A 55 27.91 15.49 -11.42
C GLY A 55 27.42 15.37 -12.86
N GLY A 56 26.34 16.07 -13.22
CA GLY A 56 25.73 16.02 -14.55
C GLY A 56 24.82 14.79 -14.70
N GLY A 57 24.25 14.63 -15.87
CA GLY A 57 23.29 13.58 -16.19
C GLY A 57 22.04 14.15 -16.88
N MET A 58 21.19 13.24 -17.35
CA MET A 58 19.89 13.62 -17.92
C MET A 58 18.83 13.63 -16.77
N GLY A 59 17.82 14.47 -16.93
CA GLY A 59 16.72 14.55 -15.97
C GLY A 59 16.95 15.54 -14.82
N MET A 60 16.06 15.50 -13.86
CA MET A 60 16.00 16.39 -12.68
C MET A 60 15.90 15.56 -11.42
N LEU A 61 16.27 16.14 -10.27
CA LEU A 61 16.05 15.55 -8.94
C LEU A 61 15.09 16.43 -8.15
N MET A 62 14.26 15.81 -7.34
CA MET A 62 13.44 16.53 -6.35
C MET A 62 14.35 17.11 -5.28
N LYS A 63 14.12 18.40 -4.98
CA LYS A 63 14.85 19.14 -3.95
C LYS A 63 14.50 18.66 -2.55
N ALA A 64 15.49 18.62 -1.65
CA ALA A 64 15.29 18.27 -0.25
C ALA A 64 14.40 19.28 0.50
N GLU A 65 14.64 20.58 0.32
CA GLU A 65 14.02 21.63 1.11
C GLU A 65 12.49 21.67 1.06
N PRO A 66 11.82 21.67 -0.13
CA PRO A 66 10.36 21.65 -0.17
C PRO A 66 9.76 20.43 0.53
N ILE A 67 10.40 19.26 0.43
CA ILE A 67 9.93 18.02 1.04
C ILE A 67 10.10 18.09 2.56
N ALA A 68 11.24 18.55 3.03
CA ALA A 68 11.50 18.74 4.46
C ALA A 68 10.49 19.70 5.09
N LEU A 69 10.25 20.87 4.49
CA LEU A 69 9.29 21.86 4.97
C LEU A 69 7.85 21.31 4.99
N CYS A 70 7.46 20.54 3.97
CA CYS A 70 6.15 19.91 3.93
C CYS A 70 6.00 18.89 5.07
N PHE A 71 7.01 18.06 5.29
CA PHE A 71 7.01 17.06 6.35
C PHE A 71 7.01 17.69 7.75
N GLU A 72 7.78 18.75 7.96
CA GLU A 72 7.82 19.51 9.22
C GLU A 72 6.47 20.17 9.54
N ASP A 73 5.80 20.75 8.54
CA ASP A 73 4.44 21.30 8.70
C ASP A 73 3.42 20.20 9.07
N ILE A 74 3.54 19.00 8.47
CA ILE A 74 2.74 17.84 8.85
C ILE A 74 3.01 17.46 10.31
N CYS A 75 4.27 17.38 10.73
CA CYS A 75 4.64 17.08 12.11
C CYS A 75 4.06 18.10 13.11
N GLU A 76 4.15 19.41 12.78
CA GLU A 76 3.59 20.48 13.60
C GLU A 76 2.07 20.36 13.74
N LYS A 77 1.35 20.15 12.64
CA LYS A 77 -0.12 19.97 12.63
C LYS A 77 -0.59 18.76 13.41
N LEU A 78 0.19 17.66 13.35
CA LEU A 78 -0.12 16.42 14.08
C LEU A 78 0.32 16.48 15.55
N GLY A 79 1.23 17.40 15.93
CA GLY A 79 1.86 17.43 17.24
C GLY A 79 2.78 16.23 17.51
N LYS A 80 3.14 15.46 16.49
CA LYS A 80 4.01 14.28 16.55
C LYS A 80 4.64 14.00 15.18
N ARG A 81 5.75 13.26 15.17
CA ARG A 81 6.40 12.82 13.94
C ARG A 81 5.72 11.53 13.43
N PRO A 82 5.08 11.52 12.25
CA PRO A 82 4.61 10.28 11.62
C PRO A 82 5.78 9.45 11.10
N HIS A 83 5.57 8.14 10.92
CA HIS A 83 6.54 7.28 10.23
C HIS A 83 6.60 7.67 8.75
N PHE A 84 7.80 8.02 8.27
CA PHE A 84 7.97 8.60 6.94
C PHE A 84 8.48 7.57 5.94
N VAL A 85 7.63 7.21 4.99
CA VAL A 85 7.88 6.20 3.96
C VAL A 85 8.12 6.87 2.61
N TYR A 86 9.16 6.46 1.90
CA TYR A 86 9.40 6.84 0.51
C TYR A 86 9.07 5.68 -0.42
N MET A 87 8.20 5.93 -1.42
CA MET A 87 7.88 4.96 -2.46
C MET A 87 9.00 4.93 -3.50
N SER A 88 9.83 3.89 -3.45
CA SER A 88 11.08 3.80 -4.19
C SER A 88 11.25 2.41 -4.80
N PRO A 89 11.72 2.27 -6.07
CA PRO A 89 12.07 0.96 -6.63
C PRO A 89 13.29 0.32 -5.93
N GLN A 90 14.06 1.09 -5.15
CA GLN A 90 15.22 0.60 -4.39
C GLN A 90 14.81 0.05 -3.00
N GLY A 91 13.57 0.32 -2.57
CA GLY A 91 13.05 -0.10 -1.28
C GLY A 91 12.83 -1.61 -1.17
N LYS A 92 12.59 -2.08 0.05
CA LYS A 92 12.17 -3.46 0.28
C LYS A 92 10.78 -3.70 -0.31
N THR A 93 10.61 -4.86 -0.96
CA THR A 93 9.32 -5.21 -1.54
C THR A 93 8.26 -5.36 -0.46
N LEU A 94 7.16 -4.63 -0.61
CA LEU A 94 6.01 -4.67 0.28
C LEU A 94 5.41 -6.07 0.37
N ASN A 95 5.07 -6.49 1.57
CA ASN A 95 4.38 -7.75 1.83
C ASN A 95 3.36 -7.61 2.96
N GLN A 96 2.51 -8.63 3.11
CA GLN A 96 1.42 -8.62 4.09
C GLN A 96 1.91 -8.53 5.54
N GLY A 97 3.08 -9.11 5.85
CA GLY A 97 3.70 -9.01 7.18
C GLY A 97 4.03 -7.57 7.53
N ARG A 98 4.71 -6.86 6.61
CA ARG A 98 5.07 -5.44 6.83
C ARG A 98 3.84 -4.53 6.94
N LEU A 99 2.80 -4.78 6.15
CA LEU A 99 1.54 -4.03 6.25
C LEU A 99 0.90 -4.17 7.62
N ARG A 100 0.92 -5.36 8.23
CA ARG A 100 0.40 -5.57 9.58
C ARG A 100 1.16 -4.77 10.64
N GLU A 101 2.49 -4.77 10.57
CA GLU A 101 3.33 -3.97 11.47
C GLU A 101 3.06 -2.46 11.33
N LEU A 102 2.97 -1.98 10.08
CA LEU A 102 2.69 -0.57 9.81
C LEU A 102 1.28 -0.15 10.21
N ALA A 103 0.31 -1.06 10.16
CA ALA A 103 -1.07 -0.79 10.58
C ALA A 103 -1.22 -0.57 12.11
N GLU A 104 -0.23 -0.96 12.91
CA GLU A 104 -0.18 -0.68 14.35
C GLU A 104 0.21 0.78 14.65
N LEU A 105 0.73 1.52 13.65
CA LEU A 105 1.10 2.91 13.80
C LEU A 105 -0.14 3.82 13.76
N GLU A 106 -0.09 4.91 14.51
CA GLU A 106 -1.17 5.90 14.52
C GLU A 106 -1.16 6.79 13.28
N SER A 107 0.03 7.07 12.73
CA SER A 107 0.20 7.98 11.58
C SER A 107 1.40 7.60 10.71
N ILE A 108 1.20 7.70 9.40
CA ILE A 108 2.21 7.45 8.36
C ILE A 108 2.19 8.64 7.40
N CYS A 109 3.39 9.09 7.00
CA CYS A 109 3.57 10.02 5.89
C CYS A 109 4.18 9.27 4.71
N ILE A 110 3.68 9.49 3.50
CA ILE A 110 4.14 8.84 2.26
C ILE A 110 4.70 9.91 1.34
N LEU A 111 5.95 9.75 0.89
CA LEU A 111 6.55 10.58 -0.15
C LEU A 111 6.40 9.90 -1.51
N CYS A 112 5.76 10.58 -2.44
CA CYS A 112 5.71 10.20 -3.84
C CYS A 112 6.90 10.83 -4.58
N GLY A 113 7.86 10.00 -5.02
CA GLY A 113 8.97 10.46 -5.84
C GLY A 113 8.57 10.73 -7.28
N HIS A 114 9.33 11.60 -7.92
CA HIS A 114 9.20 11.93 -9.34
C HIS A 114 10.58 12.18 -9.96
N TYR A 115 10.61 12.39 -11.28
CA TYR A 115 11.84 12.63 -12.03
C TYR A 115 12.84 11.47 -11.91
N GLU A 116 14.14 11.77 -11.69
CA GLU A 116 15.20 10.76 -11.49
C GLU A 116 15.35 10.34 -10.00
N GLY A 117 14.49 10.88 -9.13
CA GLY A 117 14.49 10.59 -7.70
C GLY A 117 14.54 11.83 -6.81
N VAL A 118 14.98 11.65 -5.57
CA VAL A 118 15.00 12.64 -4.51
C VAL A 118 16.45 12.87 -4.05
N ASP A 119 16.77 14.08 -3.61
CA ASP A 119 18.07 14.42 -3.03
C ASP A 119 18.41 13.45 -1.88
N GLN A 120 19.53 12.75 -1.98
CA GLN A 120 19.95 11.70 -1.05
C GLN A 120 20.03 12.19 0.40
N ARG A 121 20.38 13.44 0.61
CA ARG A 121 20.48 14.03 1.97
C ARG A 121 19.13 14.04 2.69
N LEU A 122 18.02 14.19 1.97
CA LEU A 122 16.68 14.06 2.55
C LEU A 122 16.39 12.60 2.93
N LEU A 123 16.73 11.67 2.03
CA LEU A 123 16.51 10.24 2.29
C LEU A 123 17.28 9.79 3.53
N ASP A 124 18.55 10.19 3.67
CA ASP A 124 19.42 9.81 4.78
C ASP A 124 18.99 10.40 6.13
N THR A 125 18.24 11.54 6.12
CA THR A 125 17.95 12.28 7.35
C THR A 125 16.48 12.24 7.78
N PHE A 126 15.55 12.11 6.85
CA PHE A 126 14.13 12.20 7.11
C PHE A 126 13.35 10.90 6.90
N ILE A 127 13.76 10.07 5.94
CA ILE A 127 13.01 8.86 5.58
C ILE A 127 13.34 7.74 6.57
N ASP A 128 12.29 7.12 7.11
CA ASP A 128 12.42 5.98 8.01
C ASP A 128 12.50 4.66 7.23
N GLU A 129 11.84 4.59 6.07
CA GLU A 129 11.76 3.38 5.26
C GLU A 129 11.53 3.68 3.78
N GLU A 130 12.24 2.95 2.91
CA GLU A 130 11.94 2.88 1.48
C GLU A 130 11.16 1.61 1.16
N ILE A 131 10.03 1.75 0.46
CA ILE A 131 9.14 0.64 0.09
C ILE A 131 8.98 0.57 -1.42
N SER A 132 9.20 -0.63 -1.98
CA SER A 132 8.92 -0.98 -3.37
C SER A 132 7.64 -1.79 -3.48
N ILE A 133 6.88 -1.63 -4.56
CA ILE A 133 5.73 -2.48 -4.90
C ILE A 133 6.07 -3.60 -5.90
N GLY A 134 7.35 -3.74 -6.28
CA GLY A 134 7.83 -4.77 -7.19
C GLY A 134 9.04 -4.32 -7.99
N ASP A 135 9.66 -5.27 -8.70
CA ASP A 135 10.91 -5.08 -9.44
C ASP A 135 10.63 -4.47 -10.84
N TYR A 136 10.06 -3.28 -10.86
CA TYR A 136 9.80 -2.48 -12.06
C TYR A 136 9.72 -1.00 -11.71
N VAL A 137 9.95 -0.14 -12.70
CA VAL A 137 9.94 1.32 -12.52
C VAL A 137 8.67 1.91 -13.11
N LEU A 138 8.05 2.83 -12.38
CA LEU A 138 6.90 3.62 -12.80
C LEU A 138 7.30 5.08 -13.05
N THR A 139 6.39 5.85 -13.63
CA THR A 139 6.63 7.27 -13.95
C THR A 139 6.64 8.19 -12.73
N GLY A 140 6.16 7.71 -11.57
CA GLY A 140 6.10 8.46 -10.32
C GLY A 140 5.62 7.60 -9.16
N GLY A 141 5.69 8.15 -7.94
CA GLY A 141 5.34 7.48 -6.70
C GLY A 141 3.85 7.45 -6.37
N GLU A 142 2.99 8.13 -7.13
CA GLU A 142 1.57 8.25 -6.82
C GLU A 142 0.83 6.92 -6.89
N ILE A 143 1.03 6.13 -7.95
CA ILE A 143 0.42 4.79 -8.08
C ILE A 143 0.94 3.84 -6.99
N PRO A 144 2.26 3.72 -6.73
CA PRO A 144 2.77 2.98 -5.58
C PRO A 144 2.17 3.42 -4.24
N ALA A 145 2.01 4.72 -4.01
CA ALA A 145 1.41 5.26 -2.80
C ALA A 145 -0.07 4.85 -2.66
N MET A 146 -0.83 4.83 -3.77
CA MET A 146 -2.21 4.35 -3.78
C MET A 146 -2.28 2.85 -3.44
N VAL A 147 -1.43 2.02 -4.04
CA VAL A 147 -1.34 0.58 -3.74
C VAL A 147 -1.00 0.36 -2.27
N PHE A 148 -0.01 1.09 -1.76
CA PHE A 148 0.40 1.00 -0.36
C PHE A 148 -0.71 1.44 0.59
N ALA A 149 -1.35 2.59 0.33
CA ALA A 149 -2.44 3.12 1.17
C ALA A 149 -3.66 2.19 1.17
N ASP A 150 -4.06 1.62 0.01
CA ASP A 150 -5.16 0.65 -0.07
C ASP A 150 -4.85 -0.60 0.77
N ALA A 151 -3.69 -1.22 0.53
CA ALA A 151 -3.28 -2.42 1.23
C ALA A 151 -3.14 -2.19 2.76
N LEU A 152 -2.64 -1.02 3.17
CA LEU A 152 -2.53 -0.63 4.58
C LEU A 152 -3.90 -0.42 5.22
N CYS A 153 -4.80 0.32 4.57
CA CYS A 153 -6.15 0.59 5.06
C CYS A 153 -6.93 -0.68 5.38
N ARG A 154 -6.77 -1.74 4.56
CA ARG A 154 -7.40 -3.05 4.79
C ARG A 154 -7.02 -3.69 6.13
N MET A 155 -5.84 -3.36 6.67
CA MET A 155 -5.35 -3.88 7.96
C MET A 155 -5.87 -3.08 9.16
N VAL A 156 -6.43 -1.88 8.94
CA VAL A 156 -6.93 -1.02 10.01
C VAL A 156 -8.28 -1.55 10.52
N PRO A 157 -8.46 -1.72 11.85
CA PRO A 157 -9.72 -2.13 12.43
C PRO A 157 -10.89 -1.21 12.02
N GLY A 158 -12.03 -1.80 11.65
CA GLY A 158 -13.23 -1.07 11.26
C GLY A 158 -13.28 -0.63 9.79
N VAL A 159 -12.25 -0.89 8.99
CA VAL A 159 -12.26 -0.66 7.53
C VAL A 159 -13.02 -1.76 6.80
N LEU A 160 -12.74 -3.01 7.11
CA LEU A 160 -13.51 -4.16 6.61
C LEU A 160 -14.65 -4.50 7.57
N THR A 161 -15.74 -5.01 7.02
CA THR A 161 -16.97 -5.32 7.78
C THR A 161 -16.77 -6.38 8.86
N ASN A 162 -15.82 -7.30 8.64
CA ASN A 162 -15.41 -8.29 9.61
C ASN A 162 -13.87 -8.34 9.62
N ASN A 163 -13.27 -8.15 10.78
CA ASN A 163 -11.82 -8.22 10.97
C ASN A 163 -11.24 -9.62 10.69
N GLU A 164 -12.07 -10.65 10.57
CA GLU A 164 -11.64 -12.01 10.21
C GLU A 164 -11.66 -12.24 8.68
N CYS A 165 -12.25 -11.33 7.88
CA CYS A 165 -12.38 -11.50 6.44
C CYS A 165 -11.04 -11.67 5.70
N PHE A 166 -9.95 -11.13 6.22
CA PHE A 166 -8.63 -11.22 5.60
C PHE A 166 -7.77 -12.38 6.10
N THR A 167 -8.20 -13.11 7.18
CA THR A 167 -7.36 -14.16 7.79
C THR A 167 -7.21 -15.39 6.90
N GLU A 168 -8.16 -15.64 6.01
CA GLU A 168 -8.14 -16.73 5.02
C GLU A 168 -7.71 -16.27 3.61
N GLU A 169 -7.48 -14.97 3.42
CA GLU A 169 -7.03 -14.43 2.13
C GLU A 169 -5.57 -14.82 1.81
N SER A 170 -5.24 -14.75 0.53
CA SER A 170 -3.88 -14.99 0.04
C SER A 170 -2.84 -14.16 0.79
N HIS A 171 -1.71 -14.76 1.11
CA HIS A 171 -0.55 -14.19 1.80
C HIS A 171 -0.71 -13.91 3.30
N PHE A 172 -1.92 -13.94 3.87
CA PHE A 172 -2.09 -13.70 5.30
C PHE A 172 -1.46 -14.80 6.16
N ASN A 173 -1.71 -16.06 5.77
CA ASN A 173 -1.16 -17.26 6.43
C ASN A 173 0.01 -17.89 5.65
N GLY A 174 0.64 -17.13 4.74
CA GLY A 174 1.72 -17.64 3.89
C GLY A 174 1.25 -18.53 2.73
N LEU A 175 -0.04 -18.77 2.57
CA LEU A 175 -0.63 -19.53 1.47
C LEU A 175 -1.44 -18.63 0.54
N LEU A 176 -1.72 -19.14 -0.66
CA LEU A 176 -2.76 -18.59 -1.52
C LEU A 176 -4.13 -19.09 -1.07
N GLU A 177 -5.16 -18.29 -1.31
CA GLU A 177 -6.54 -18.65 -1.05
C GLU A 177 -7.00 -19.82 -1.92
N TYR A 178 -7.91 -20.63 -1.37
CA TYR A 178 -8.58 -21.72 -2.10
C TYR A 178 -9.51 -21.19 -3.20
N PRO A 179 -9.86 -22.02 -4.22
CA PRO A 179 -10.77 -21.60 -5.30
C PRO A 179 -12.18 -21.40 -4.77
N GLN A 180 -12.79 -20.28 -5.17
CA GLN A 180 -14.13 -19.91 -4.80
C GLN A 180 -15.11 -20.09 -5.98
N TYR A 181 -16.37 -20.41 -5.67
CA TYR A 181 -17.42 -20.65 -6.65
C TYR A 181 -18.67 -19.87 -6.27
N THR A 182 -19.40 -19.39 -7.29
CA THR A 182 -20.68 -18.71 -7.13
C THR A 182 -21.81 -19.48 -7.84
N LYS A 183 -23.04 -19.08 -7.62
CA LYS A 183 -24.24 -19.64 -8.32
C LYS A 183 -24.19 -19.29 -9.81
N PRO A 184 -24.74 -20.17 -10.69
CA PRO A 184 -25.37 -21.46 -10.38
C PRO A 184 -24.36 -22.58 -10.11
N SER A 185 -24.80 -23.72 -9.53
CA SER A 185 -23.95 -24.88 -9.23
C SER A 185 -23.38 -25.57 -10.49
N VAL A 186 -23.98 -25.35 -11.62
CA VAL A 186 -23.46 -25.77 -12.93
C VAL A 186 -23.39 -24.58 -13.86
N TRP A 187 -22.19 -24.27 -14.36
CA TRP A 187 -21.97 -23.18 -15.31
C TRP A 187 -21.26 -23.73 -16.55
N ARG A 188 -21.93 -23.71 -17.72
CA ARG A 188 -21.40 -24.20 -18.98
C ARG A 188 -20.89 -25.65 -18.93
N GLY A 189 -21.57 -26.53 -18.17
CA GLY A 189 -21.20 -27.93 -17.99
C GLY A 189 -20.11 -28.17 -16.94
N LEU A 190 -19.61 -27.12 -16.26
CA LEU A 190 -18.67 -27.21 -15.16
C LEU A 190 -19.42 -27.14 -13.84
N GLU A 191 -19.15 -28.10 -12.96
CA GLU A 191 -19.84 -28.23 -11.66
C GLU A 191 -19.03 -27.70 -10.51
N VAL A 192 -19.73 -27.15 -9.51
CA VAL A 192 -19.14 -26.84 -8.21
C VAL A 192 -18.82 -28.14 -7.48
N PRO A 193 -17.65 -28.28 -6.80
CA PRO A 193 -17.32 -29.47 -6.02
C PRO A 193 -18.43 -29.83 -5.00
N GLU A 194 -18.85 -31.09 -4.98
CA GLU A 194 -19.96 -31.57 -4.15
C GLU A 194 -19.77 -31.26 -2.66
N VAL A 195 -18.53 -31.32 -2.16
CA VAL A 195 -18.21 -30.97 -0.77
C VAL A 195 -18.68 -29.58 -0.38
N LEU A 196 -18.65 -28.62 -1.31
CA LEU A 196 -19.09 -27.23 -1.05
C LEU A 196 -20.62 -27.12 -1.05
N LEU A 197 -21.33 -28.09 -1.59
CA LEU A 197 -22.81 -28.14 -1.60
C LEU A 197 -23.36 -28.96 -0.43
N SER A 198 -22.50 -29.68 0.31
CA SER A 198 -22.90 -30.65 1.35
C SER A 198 -23.43 -30.04 2.63
N GLY A 199 -23.10 -28.76 2.94
CA GLY A 199 -23.38 -28.12 4.22
C GLY A 199 -22.53 -28.62 5.41
N HIS A 200 -21.62 -29.58 5.18
CA HIS A 200 -20.74 -30.09 6.22
C HIS A 200 -19.51 -29.21 6.42
N HIS A 201 -19.57 -28.25 7.34
CA HIS A 201 -18.52 -27.24 7.56
C HIS A 201 -17.14 -27.85 7.77
N ALA A 202 -16.98 -28.88 8.58
CA ALA A 202 -15.69 -29.52 8.83
C ALA A 202 -15.04 -30.09 7.55
N ASN A 203 -15.84 -30.68 6.65
CA ASN A 203 -15.36 -31.20 5.37
C ASN A 203 -15.03 -30.07 4.40
N ILE A 204 -15.83 -29.00 4.40
CA ILE A 204 -15.58 -27.78 3.61
C ILE A 204 -14.26 -27.14 4.04
N ASP A 205 -14.03 -26.98 5.34
CA ASP A 205 -12.80 -26.35 5.85
C ASP A 205 -11.55 -27.21 5.58
N LYS A 206 -11.69 -28.53 5.65
CA LYS A 206 -10.62 -29.45 5.27
C LYS A 206 -10.29 -29.29 3.77
N TRP A 207 -11.30 -29.31 2.92
CA TRP A 207 -11.15 -29.15 1.47
C TRP A 207 -10.51 -27.81 1.11
N ARG A 208 -10.93 -26.70 1.77
CA ARG A 208 -10.36 -25.37 1.59
C ARG A 208 -8.86 -25.34 1.88
N ARG A 209 -8.44 -25.91 3.03
CA ARG A 209 -7.01 -25.97 3.40
C ARG A 209 -6.20 -26.82 2.41
N GLU A 210 -6.71 -27.98 2.00
CA GLU A 210 -6.04 -28.83 1.01
C GLU A 210 -5.88 -28.08 -0.33
N LYS A 211 -6.94 -27.41 -0.80
CA LYS A 211 -6.90 -26.66 -2.06
C LYS A 211 -6.02 -25.42 -1.99
N ALA A 212 -6.00 -24.70 -0.88
CA ALA A 212 -5.07 -23.59 -0.65
C ALA A 212 -3.62 -24.06 -0.77
N TYR A 213 -3.27 -25.18 -0.13
CA TYR A 213 -1.93 -25.77 -0.22
C TYR A 213 -1.57 -26.21 -1.65
N GLU A 214 -2.46 -26.95 -2.32
CA GLU A 214 -2.26 -27.41 -3.71
C GLU A 214 -2.02 -26.23 -4.66
N ILE A 215 -2.85 -25.19 -4.58
CA ILE A 215 -2.73 -23.99 -5.43
C ILE A 215 -1.44 -23.23 -5.13
N THR A 216 -1.07 -23.13 -3.86
CA THR A 216 0.18 -22.47 -3.47
C THR A 216 1.37 -23.24 -4.02
N LEU A 217 1.40 -24.56 -3.88
CA LEU A 217 2.46 -25.40 -4.42
C LEU A 217 2.60 -25.25 -5.94
N LEU A 218 1.46 -25.14 -6.64
CA LEU A 218 1.44 -24.99 -8.10
C LEU A 218 1.85 -23.61 -8.59
N LYS A 219 1.31 -22.54 -7.96
CA LYS A 219 1.44 -21.17 -8.48
C LYS A 219 2.54 -20.37 -7.81
N ARG A 220 2.78 -20.61 -6.52
CA ARG A 220 3.73 -19.87 -5.70
C ARG A 220 4.46 -20.81 -4.73
N PRO A 221 5.23 -21.79 -5.28
CA PRO A 221 5.99 -22.74 -4.44
C PRO A 221 7.02 -22.04 -3.54
N ASP A 222 7.43 -20.83 -3.90
CA ASP A 222 8.32 -19.99 -3.12
C ASP A 222 7.74 -19.54 -1.77
N LEU A 223 6.43 -19.61 -1.56
CA LEU A 223 5.77 -19.31 -0.29
C LEU A 223 5.83 -20.49 0.69
N ILE A 224 5.95 -21.72 0.19
CA ILE A 224 6.00 -22.92 1.03
C ILE A 224 7.38 -23.02 1.67
N GLY A 225 7.43 -23.03 3.02
CA GLY A 225 8.68 -23.09 3.79
C GLY A 225 9.31 -21.74 4.13
N ARG A 226 8.73 -20.62 3.74
CA ARG A 226 9.06 -19.33 4.35
C ARG A 226 8.44 -19.30 5.73
N SER A 227 9.27 -19.37 6.76
CA SER A 227 8.85 -19.04 8.12
C SER A 227 8.35 -17.60 8.12
N SER A 228 7.07 -17.41 8.42
CA SER A 228 6.43 -16.10 8.62
C SER A 228 7.00 -15.40 9.85
#